data_6532f064c9e8d7124db3a119c7d5f443
#
_entry.id   6532f064c9e8d7124db3a119c7d5f443
#
_cell.length_a   1.000
_cell.length_b   1.000
_cell.length_c   1.000
_cell.angle_alpha   90.00
_cell.angle_beta   90.00
_cell.angle_gamma   90.00
#
_symmetry.space_group_name_H-M   'P 1'
#
loop_
_entity.id
_entity.type
_entity.pdbx_description
1 polymer ?
#
loop_
_entity_poly.entity_id
_entity_poly.type
_entity_poly.pdbx_seq_one_letter_code
_entity_poly.pdbx_strand_id
1 'polypeptide(L)'
;MSVWLVAAARAGPVVEEISTRLASADPGIGEKVFAQCAVCHVARPGAKFTIGPNLWNLLGRSVAAEPGFDYSESLRGASGQWDFERLNIYLYDPKLVAPEGRMPFPGIKATMERAHLIAYLRTLSDEPHALPDMGPAAVGVSVAVPDDDPEKWQGLPPGPGREDVYYRCAACHSLMIVKQQGLDRAAWEESLDWMVEEQGMAPIEDAATRNRVLDYLADKFGRD
;
A
#
# COMPACT_ATOMS: atom_id res chain seq x y z
N MET A 1 -46.35 27.91 -7.94
CA MET A 1 -45.72 27.16 -6.85
C MET A 1 -44.45 26.54 -7.42
N SER A 2 -43.28 27.16 -7.16
CA SER A 2 -41.97 26.68 -7.66
C SER A 2 -41.35 25.77 -6.62
N VAL A 3 -41.24 24.49 -6.95
CA VAL A 3 -40.59 23.50 -6.11
C VAL A 3 -39.06 23.61 -6.35
N TRP A 4 -38.35 24.12 -5.37
CA TRP A 4 -36.87 24.09 -5.37
C TRP A 4 -36.41 22.68 -5.04
N LEU A 5 -35.89 21.96 -6.03
CA LEU A 5 -35.15 20.74 -5.80
C LEU A 5 -33.80 21.14 -5.16
N VAL A 6 -33.68 20.92 -3.85
CA VAL A 6 -32.38 20.94 -3.16
C VAL A 6 -31.63 19.68 -3.59
N ALA A 7 -30.64 19.87 -4.45
CA ALA A 7 -29.71 18.79 -4.78
C ALA A 7 -28.95 18.39 -3.50
N ALA A 8 -29.22 17.20 -2.98
CA ALA A 8 -28.46 16.64 -1.89
C ALA A 8 -26.99 16.47 -2.35
N ALA A 9 -26.11 17.31 -1.82
CA ALA A 9 -24.68 17.12 -1.99
C ALA A 9 -24.32 15.72 -1.48
N ARG A 10 -23.82 14.84 -2.36
CA ARG A 10 -23.29 13.55 -1.96
C ARG A 10 -22.09 13.83 -1.07
N ALA A 11 -22.22 13.54 0.21
CA ALA A 11 -21.08 13.51 1.12
C ALA A 11 -20.05 12.51 0.55
N GLY A 12 -18.82 12.96 0.34
CA GLY A 12 -17.72 12.08 -0.06
C GLY A 12 -17.47 11.01 1.01
N PRO A 13 -16.66 10.00 0.70
CA PRO A 13 -16.32 8.96 1.67
C PRO A 13 -15.70 9.59 2.93
N VAL A 14 -16.20 9.19 4.09
CA VAL A 14 -15.60 9.60 5.37
C VAL A 14 -14.40 8.71 5.63
N VAL A 15 -13.20 9.27 5.55
CA VAL A 15 -11.95 8.58 5.92
C VAL A 15 -11.74 8.77 7.41
N GLU A 16 -11.64 7.67 8.16
CA GLU A 16 -11.39 7.72 9.61
C GLU A 16 -10.02 8.36 9.89
N GLU A 17 -9.92 9.24 10.86
CA GLU A 17 -8.65 9.87 11.27
C GLU A 17 -7.63 8.83 11.72
N ILE A 18 -6.40 8.94 11.21
CA ILE A 18 -5.35 7.95 11.44
C ILE A 18 -4.63 8.17 12.78
N SER A 19 -4.59 9.41 13.26
CA SER A 19 -3.90 9.80 14.50
C SER A 19 -4.24 8.88 15.66
N THR A 20 -5.53 8.52 15.83
CA THR A 20 -6.01 7.64 16.89
C THR A 20 -5.50 6.19 16.77
N ARG A 21 -5.04 5.79 15.61
CA ARG A 21 -4.57 4.42 15.30
C ARG A 21 -3.05 4.28 15.32
N LEU A 22 -2.34 5.38 15.11
CA LEU A 22 -0.87 5.36 15.03
C LEU A 22 -0.20 4.90 16.33
N ALA A 23 -0.79 5.17 17.48
CA ALA A 23 -0.25 4.75 18.78
C ALA A 23 -0.20 3.21 18.95
N SER A 24 -1.10 2.49 18.29
CA SER A 24 -1.16 1.02 18.32
C SER A 24 -0.65 0.38 17.02
N ALA A 25 -0.11 1.19 16.12
CA ALA A 25 0.40 0.71 14.85
C ALA A 25 1.76 0.02 15.00
N ASP A 26 1.94 -1.10 14.31
CA ASP A 26 3.18 -1.88 14.27
C ASP A 26 3.92 -1.63 12.96
N PRO A 27 5.11 -1.00 12.97
CA PRO A 27 5.91 -0.79 11.77
C PRO A 27 6.35 -2.09 11.09
N GLY A 28 6.52 -3.19 11.84
CA GLY A 28 6.89 -4.48 11.26
C GLY A 28 5.75 -5.09 10.41
N ILE A 29 4.49 -4.87 10.81
CA ILE A 29 3.35 -5.18 9.94
C ILE A 29 3.33 -4.20 8.76
N GLY A 30 3.61 -2.93 9.01
CA GLY A 30 3.69 -1.89 7.97
C GLY A 30 4.72 -2.18 6.89
N GLU A 31 5.85 -2.78 7.24
CA GLU A 31 6.87 -3.22 6.28
C GLU A 31 6.31 -4.26 5.30
N LYS A 32 5.53 -5.22 5.78
CA LYS A 32 4.88 -6.20 4.91
C LYS A 32 3.87 -5.53 3.97
N VAL A 33 3.06 -4.62 4.51
CA VAL A 33 2.12 -3.81 3.69
C VAL A 33 2.88 -3.00 2.65
N PHE A 34 4.06 -2.46 2.99
CA PHE A 34 4.91 -1.68 2.08
C PHE A 34 5.40 -2.49 0.88
N ALA A 35 5.44 -3.82 0.94
CA ALA A 35 5.85 -4.65 -0.19
C ALA A 35 5.09 -4.32 -1.48
N GLN A 36 3.81 -3.96 -1.41
CA GLN A 36 3.03 -3.51 -2.57
C GLN A 36 3.49 -2.15 -3.13
N CYS A 37 4.08 -1.30 -2.30
CA CYS A 37 4.61 0.00 -2.72
C CYS A 37 6.01 -0.16 -3.33
N ALA A 38 6.81 -1.08 -2.78
CA ALA A 38 8.17 -1.38 -3.21
C ALA A 38 8.24 -1.91 -4.66
N VAL A 39 7.12 -2.36 -5.23
CA VAL A 39 7.03 -2.73 -6.65
C VAL A 39 7.37 -1.56 -7.57
N CYS A 40 7.01 -0.33 -7.18
CA CYS A 40 7.20 0.87 -7.99
C CYS A 40 8.10 1.91 -7.33
N HIS A 41 8.22 1.89 -6.01
CA HIS A 41 8.93 2.90 -5.23
C HIS A 41 10.19 2.34 -4.57
N VAL A 42 11.25 3.13 -4.57
CA VAL A 42 12.38 2.94 -3.66
C VAL A 42 12.15 3.76 -2.39
N ALA A 43 12.75 3.35 -1.27
CA ALA A 43 12.69 4.06 0.01
C ALA A 43 14.05 3.97 0.71
N ARG A 44 15.08 4.56 0.08
CA ARG A 44 16.46 4.55 0.57
C ARG A 44 17.11 5.92 0.36
N PRO A 45 17.98 6.36 1.30
CA PRO A 45 18.67 7.64 1.17
C PRO A 45 19.48 7.72 -0.13
N GLY A 46 19.34 8.82 -0.87
CA GLY A 46 20.08 9.07 -2.10
C GLY A 46 19.79 8.16 -3.28
N ALA A 47 18.89 7.18 -3.15
CA ALA A 47 18.52 6.33 -4.27
C ALA A 47 17.71 7.11 -5.31
N LYS A 48 17.98 6.84 -6.59
CA LYS A 48 17.18 7.39 -7.68
C LYS A 48 15.80 6.74 -7.67
N PHE A 49 14.81 7.51 -8.10
CA PHE A 49 13.45 6.96 -8.31
C PHE A 49 13.44 5.93 -9.46
N THR A 50 12.42 5.09 -9.46
CA THR A 50 12.16 4.09 -10.50
C THR A 50 10.88 4.45 -11.25
N ILE A 51 9.85 3.60 -11.18
CA ILE A 51 8.52 3.88 -11.73
C ILE A 51 7.84 5.01 -10.94
N GLY A 52 7.94 4.95 -9.60
CA GLY A 52 7.44 5.96 -8.68
C GLY A 52 8.57 6.74 -7.99
N PRO A 53 8.27 7.90 -7.37
CA PRO A 53 9.26 8.70 -6.65
C PRO A 53 9.84 7.94 -5.44
N ASN A 54 11.04 8.35 -5.00
CA ASN A 54 11.64 7.83 -3.79
C ASN A 54 10.82 8.25 -2.55
N LEU A 55 10.51 7.29 -1.67
CA LEU A 55 9.71 7.50 -0.47
C LEU A 55 10.55 7.73 0.80
N TRP A 56 11.89 7.78 0.69
CA TRP A 56 12.73 8.18 1.82
C TRP A 56 12.44 9.63 2.23
N ASN A 57 12.31 9.89 3.52
CA ASN A 57 11.90 11.19 4.06
C ASN A 57 10.54 11.70 3.51
N LEU A 58 9.58 10.79 3.30
CA LEU A 58 8.28 11.18 2.74
C LEU A 58 7.48 12.05 3.70
N LEU A 59 7.39 11.67 4.99
CA LEU A 59 6.71 12.48 6.00
C LEU A 59 7.39 13.83 6.15
N GLY A 60 6.60 14.89 6.18
CA GLY A 60 7.06 16.28 6.22
C GLY A 60 7.55 16.85 4.88
N ARG A 61 7.77 16.02 3.86
CA ARG A 61 8.16 16.47 2.52
C ARG A 61 6.98 17.12 1.81
N SER A 62 7.24 18.21 1.08
CA SER A 62 6.21 18.85 0.25
C SER A 62 5.67 17.90 -0.80
N VAL A 63 4.38 18.01 -1.10
CA VAL A 63 3.75 17.20 -2.16
C VAL A 63 4.43 17.49 -3.49
N ALA A 64 4.65 16.45 -4.29
CA ALA A 64 5.28 16.51 -5.61
C ALA A 64 6.72 17.09 -5.62
N ALA A 65 7.49 16.93 -4.53
CA ALA A 65 8.81 17.57 -4.39
C ALA A 65 10.01 16.68 -4.74
N GLU A 66 9.82 15.44 -5.22
CA GLU A 66 10.97 14.62 -5.65
C GLU A 66 11.64 15.23 -6.88
N PRO A 67 12.95 15.58 -6.80
CA PRO A 67 13.62 16.24 -7.89
C PRO A 67 13.66 15.38 -9.16
N GLY A 68 13.27 15.97 -10.28
CA GLY A 68 13.32 15.32 -11.59
C GLY A 68 12.21 14.29 -11.85
N PHE A 69 11.34 14.00 -10.89
CA PHE A 69 10.21 13.12 -11.11
C PHE A 69 9.04 13.87 -11.78
N ASP A 70 8.48 13.28 -12.84
CA ASP A 70 7.35 13.86 -13.57
C ASP A 70 6.01 13.51 -12.91
N TYR A 71 5.55 14.34 -12.00
CA TYR A 71 4.25 14.20 -11.34
C TYR A 71 3.08 14.58 -12.27
N SER A 72 1.88 14.01 -11.99
CA SER A 72 0.64 14.48 -12.62
C SER A 72 0.36 15.94 -12.27
N GLU A 73 -0.41 16.62 -13.14
CA GLU A 73 -0.79 18.01 -12.90
C GLU A 73 -1.58 18.17 -11.60
N SER A 74 -2.52 17.25 -11.34
CA SER A 74 -3.31 17.25 -10.12
C SER A 74 -2.46 17.11 -8.86
N LEU A 75 -1.37 16.31 -8.89
CA LEU A 75 -0.49 16.16 -7.73
C LEU A 75 0.45 17.38 -7.59
N ARG A 76 0.92 17.97 -8.68
CA ARG A 76 1.68 19.25 -8.67
C ARG A 76 0.84 20.41 -8.14
N GLY A 77 -0.46 20.41 -8.42
CA GLY A 77 -1.40 21.42 -7.92
C GLY A 77 -1.80 21.22 -6.45
N ALA A 78 -1.55 20.04 -5.88
CA ALA A 78 -1.82 19.77 -4.47
C ALA A 78 -0.76 20.44 -3.59
N SER A 79 -1.13 21.49 -2.87
CA SER A 79 -0.25 22.23 -1.96
C SER A 79 -0.06 21.52 -0.62
N GLY A 80 1.00 21.86 0.13
CA GLY A 80 1.26 21.38 1.49
C GLY A 80 2.26 20.23 1.54
N GLN A 81 2.32 19.57 2.69
CA GLN A 81 3.27 18.50 2.98
C GLN A 81 2.53 17.17 3.19
N TRP A 82 3.27 16.07 3.09
CA TRP A 82 2.81 14.76 3.48
C TRP A 82 2.84 14.62 5.02
N ASP A 83 1.74 15.00 5.66
CA ASP A 83 1.49 14.69 7.07
C ASP A 83 0.75 13.34 7.22
N PHE A 84 0.53 12.91 8.45
CA PHE A 84 -0.12 11.63 8.74
C PHE A 84 -1.53 11.53 8.14
N GLU A 85 -2.34 12.59 8.26
CA GLU A 85 -3.72 12.56 7.78
C GLU A 85 -3.81 12.66 6.25
N ARG A 86 -2.95 13.45 5.62
CA ARG A 86 -2.90 13.51 4.16
C ARG A 86 -2.45 12.17 3.57
N LEU A 87 -1.45 11.50 4.17
CA LEU A 87 -1.06 10.16 3.78
C LEU A 87 -2.20 9.17 3.98
N ASN A 88 -2.94 9.26 5.08
CA ASN A 88 -4.10 8.42 5.34
C ASN A 88 -5.16 8.55 4.24
N ILE A 89 -5.51 9.78 3.86
CA ILE A 89 -6.48 10.04 2.79
C ILE A 89 -5.95 9.54 1.43
N TYR A 90 -4.68 9.82 1.13
CA TYR A 90 -4.06 9.40 -0.13
C TYR A 90 -3.95 7.88 -0.23
N LEU A 91 -3.58 7.21 0.85
CA LEU A 91 -3.50 5.76 0.90
C LEU A 91 -4.87 5.08 0.91
N TYR A 92 -5.92 5.76 1.39
CA TYR A 92 -7.28 5.26 1.28
C TYR A 92 -7.79 5.26 -0.17
N ASP A 93 -7.57 6.36 -0.87
CA ASP A 93 -7.84 6.51 -2.30
C ASP A 93 -7.02 7.69 -2.86
N PRO A 94 -5.98 7.42 -3.66
CA PRO A 94 -5.15 8.48 -4.23
C PRO A 94 -5.92 9.54 -5.02
N LYS A 95 -7.05 9.17 -5.61
CA LYS A 95 -7.88 10.09 -6.41
C LYS A 95 -8.58 11.16 -5.59
N LEU A 96 -8.70 10.99 -4.28
CA LEU A 96 -9.23 12.03 -3.38
C LEU A 96 -8.28 13.22 -3.26
N VAL A 97 -6.97 13.01 -3.42
CA VAL A 97 -5.94 14.06 -3.36
C VAL A 97 -5.47 14.46 -4.77
N ALA A 98 -5.38 13.49 -5.67
CA ALA A 98 -4.90 13.66 -7.03
C ALA A 98 -5.85 12.94 -8.02
N PRO A 99 -6.98 13.55 -8.43
CA PRO A 99 -7.98 12.90 -9.28
C PRO A 99 -7.42 12.35 -10.61
N GLU A 100 -6.42 13.02 -11.18
CA GLU A 100 -5.72 12.62 -12.40
C GLU A 100 -4.35 11.98 -12.12
N GLY A 101 -4.19 11.46 -10.91
CA GLY A 101 -2.98 10.75 -10.51
C GLY A 101 -2.68 9.54 -11.38
N ARG A 102 -1.41 9.35 -11.73
CA ARG A 102 -0.96 8.25 -12.59
C ARG A 102 -0.59 6.97 -11.84
N MET A 103 -0.65 7.00 -10.50
CA MET A 103 -0.39 5.82 -9.66
C MET A 103 -1.56 4.84 -9.74
N PRO A 104 -1.39 3.62 -10.30
CA PRO A 104 -2.47 2.65 -10.48
C PRO A 104 -2.70 1.86 -9.17
N PHE A 105 -2.99 2.55 -8.09
CA PHE A 105 -3.17 1.99 -6.76
C PHE A 105 -4.63 2.11 -6.32
N PRO A 106 -5.31 1.00 -5.95
CA PRO A 106 -6.73 1.00 -5.60
C PRO A 106 -7.01 1.57 -4.21
N GLY A 107 -5.97 1.78 -3.42
CA GLY A 107 -6.05 2.23 -2.03
C GLY A 107 -6.25 1.09 -1.03
N ILE A 108 -5.90 1.37 0.23
CA ILE A 108 -6.08 0.49 1.38
C ILE A 108 -7.29 0.97 2.17
N LYS A 109 -8.35 0.17 2.23
CA LYS A 109 -9.60 0.57 2.89
C LYS A 109 -9.58 0.34 4.40
N ALA A 110 -8.83 -0.64 4.88
CA ALA A 110 -8.68 -0.95 6.32
C ALA A 110 -7.82 0.11 7.02
N THR A 111 -8.40 0.80 8.02
CA THR A 111 -7.74 1.90 8.73
C THR A 111 -6.48 1.45 9.47
N MET A 112 -6.52 0.29 10.14
CA MET A 112 -5.35 -0.24 10.84
C MET A 112 -4.21 -0.62 9.89
N GLU A 113 -4.51 -1.14 8.72
CA GLU A 113 -3.51 -1.47 7.71
C GLU A 113 -2.81 -0.20 7.20
N ARG A 114 -3.56 0.88 6.96
CA ARG A 114 -2.97 2.19 6.66
C ARG A 114 -2.13 2.74 7.82
N ALA A 115 -2.60 2.55 9.07
CA ALA A 115 -1.84 2.97 10.25
C ALA A 115 -0.50 2.25 10.35
N HIS A 116 -0.47 0.93 10.16
CA HIS A 116 0.75 0.14 10.14
C HIS A 116 1.71 0.62 9.03
N LEU A 117 1.20 0.82 7.82
CA LEU A 117 2.00 1.32 6.70
C LEU A 117 2.56 2.71 6.97
N ILE A 118 1.77 3.64 7.50
CA ILE A 118 2.22 5.00 7.83
C ILE A 118 3.26 4.98 8.95
N ALA A 119 3.08 4.11 9.95
CA ALA A 119 4.08 3.91 11.00
C ALA A 119 5.41 3.41 10.43
N TYR A 120 5.39 2.51 9.45
CA TYR A 120 6.59 2.07 8.74
C TYR A 120 7.20 3.20 7.90
N LEU A 121 6.41 3.87 7.06
CA LEU A 121 6.88 5.02 6.25
C LEU A 121 7.55 6.10 7.11
N ARG A 122 7.07 6.30 8.33
CA ARG A 122 7.70 7.20 9.30
C ARG A 122 9.13 6.77 9.66
N THR A 123 9.42 5.48 9.72
CA THR A 123 10.77 4.98 10.03
C THR A 123 11.74 5.14 8.84
N LEU A 124 11.24 5.30 7.62
CA LEU A 124 12.02 5.52 6.41
C LEU A 124 12.45 6.98 6.30
N SER A 125 13.21 7.44 7.29
CA SER A 125 13.61 8.84 7.44
C SER A 125 14.91 8.96 8.22
N ASP A 126 15.69 10.00 7.88
CA ASP A 126 16.87 10.41 8.65
C ASP A 126 16.45 10.92 10.05
N GLU A 127 15.33 11.62 10.11
CA GLU A 127 14.72 12.15 11.35
C GLU A 127 13.22 11.80 11.37
N PRO A 128 12.84 10.67 11.99
CA PRO A 128 11.44 10.27 12.03
C PRO A 128 10.56 11.29 12.77
N HIS A 129 9.51 11.76 12.12
CA HIS A 129 8.56 12.70 12.71
C HIS A 129 7.99 12.17 14.04
N ALA A 130 7.78 13.05 15.02
CA ALA A 130 7.08 12.69 16.23
C ALA A 130 5.66 12.19 15.89
N LEU A 131 5.22 11.16 16.60
CA LEU A 131 3.80 10.79 16.51
C LEU A 131 2.93 11.93 17.03
N PRO A 132 1.71 12.12 16.51
CA PRO A 132 0.78 13.09 17.05
C PRO A 132 0.62 12.89 18.56
N ASP A 133 0.58 14.00 19.31
CA ASP A 133 0.40 13.95 20.76
C ASP A 133 -1.01 13.38 21.04
N MET A 134 -1.03 12.12 21.33
CA MET A 134 -2.24 11.41 21.70
C MET A 134 -2.40 11.60 23.18
N GLY A 135 -3.31 12.47 23.60
CA GLY A 135 -3.79 12.45 24.98
C GLY A 135 -4.02 11.01 25.45
N PRO A 136 -4.20 10.74 26.77
CA PRO A 136 -4.21 9.38 27.31
C PRO A 136 -5.05 8.46 26.43
N ALA A 137 -4.37 7.47 25.86
CA ALA A 137 -4.90 6.57 24.84
C ALA A 137 -6.28 6.08 25.26
N ALA A 138 -7.30 6.45 24.51
CA ALA A 138 -8.53 5.70 24.56
C ALA A 138 -8.12 4.25 24.28
N VAL A 139 -8.33 3.37 25.26
CA VAL A 139 -8.05 1.94 25.14
C VAL A 139 -8.92 1.44 23.99
N GLY A 140 -8.40 1.58 22.77
CA GLY A 140 -9.05 1.07 21.59
C GLY A 140 -9.09 -0.44 21.74
N VAL A 141 -10.29 -0.98 21.83
CA VAL A 141 -10.51 -2.41 21.69
C VAL A 141 -9.92 -2.77 20.34
N SER A 142 -8.74 -3.40 20.35
CA SER A 142 -8.18 -4.02 19.17
C SER A 142 -9.14 -5.16 18.80
N VAL A 143 -10.07 -4.85 17.91
CA VAL A 143 -10.83 -5.91 17.26
C VAL A 143 -9.81 -6.55 16.31
N ALA A 144 -9.21 -7.64 16.76
CA ALA A 144 -8.44 -8.49 15.89
C ALA A 144 -9.37 -8.89 14.74
N VAL A 145 -9.15 -8.33 13.55
CA VAL A 145 -9.81 -8.84 12.35
C VAL A 145 -9.33 -10.29 12.22
N PRO A 146 -10.23 -11.28 12.19
CA PRO A 146 -9.81 -12.67 12.06
C PRO A 146 -8.88 -12.80 10.87
N ASP A 147 -7.76 -13.47 11.06
CA ASP A 147 -6.75 -13.67 10.00
C ASP A 147 -7.31 -14.46 8.80
N ASP A 148 -8.49 -15.00 8.96
CA ASP A 148 -9.24 -15.81 7.98
C ASP A 148 -10.32 -15.06 7.19
N ASP A 149 -10.37 -13.70 7.26
CA ASP A 149 -11.35 -12.95 6.47
C ASP A 149 -11.06 -13.10 4.96
N PRO A 150 -11.94 -13.79 4.20
CA PRO A 150 -11.72 -14.02 2.76
C PRO A 150 -11.74 -12.71 1.95
N GLU A 151 -12.48 -11.69 2.41
CA GLU A 151 -12.53 -10.40 1.72
C GLU A 151 -11.21 -9.64 1.86
N LYS A 152 -10.59 -9.70 3.05
CA LYS A 152 -9.26 -9.13 3.29
C LYS A 152 -8.23 -9.67 2.29
N TRP A 153 -8.25 -10.96 2.05
CA TRP A 153 -7.25 -11.65 1.23
C TRP A 153 -7.67 -11.84 -0.23
N GLN A 154 -8.77 -11.23 -0.67
CA GLN A 154 -9.30 -11.36 -2.04
C GLN A 154 -9.44 -12.82 -2.49
N GLY A 155 -9.80 -13.69 -1.56
CA GLY A 155 -10.00 -15.12 -1.81
C GLY A 155 -8.72 -15.94 -1.99
N LEU A 156 -7.56 -15.46 -1.49
CA LEU A 156 -6.36 -16.28 -1.34
C LEU A 156 -6.57 -17.29 -0.20
N PRO A 157 -6.36 -18.59 -0.41
CA PRO A 157 -6.46 -19.61 0.62
C PRO A 157 -5.49 -19.36 1.79
N PRO A 158 -5.80 -19.78 3.02
CA PRO A 158 -4.87 -19.68 4.13
C PRO A 158 -3.62 -20.55 3.89
N GLY A 159 -2.48 -20.08 4.38
CA GLY A 159 -1.22 -20.81 4.32
C GLY A 159 0.01 -19.91 4.43
N PRO A 160 1.19 -20.51 4.70
CA PRO A 160 2.46 -19.77 4.69
C PRO A 160 2.70 -19.12 3.33
N GLY A 161 3.01 -17.82 3.30
CA GLY A 161 3.23 -17.07 2.04
C GLY A 161 1.99 -16.34 1.51
N ARG A 162 0.75 -16.57 2.04
CA ARG A 162 -0.46 -15.86 1.62
C ARG A 162 -0.28 -14.34 1.67
N GLU A 163 0.25 -13.85 2.76
CA GLU A 163 0.49 -12.44 3.02
C GLU A 163 1.51 -11.85 2.04
N ASP A 164 2.62 -12.57 1.83
CA ASP A 164 3.66 -12.17 0.89
C ASP A 164 3.10 -12.10 -0.55
N VAL A 165 2.29 -13.07 -0.98
CA VAL A 165 1.63 -13.10 -2.29
C VAL A 165 0.60 -11.96 -2.41
N TYR A 166 -0.23 -11.77 -1.39
CA TYR A 166 -1.24 -10.71 -1.40
C TYR A 166 -0.62 -9.34 -1.65
N TYR A 167 0.32 -8.92 -0.79
CA TYR A 167 0.89 -7.57 -0.87
C TYR A 167 1.74 -7.34 -2.12
N ARG A 168 2.30 -8.38 -2.72
CA ARG A 168 3.13 -8.23 -3.93
C ARG A 168 2.32 -8.31 -5.21
N CYS A 169 1.40 -9.25 -5.30
CA CYS A 169 0.67 -9.49 -6.55
C CYS A 169 -0.56 -8.58 -6.71
N ALA A 170 -1.23 -8.19 -5.61
CA ALA A 170 -2.39 -7.29 -5.68
C ALA A 170 -2.02 -5.84 -6.03
N ALA A 171 -0.74 -5.48 -6.02
CA ALA A 171 -0.28 -4.12 -6.28
C ALA A 171 -0.53 -3.64 -7.71
N CYS A 172 -0.40 -4.51 -8.68
CA CYS A 172 -0.41 -4.15 -10.11
C CYS A 172 -1.64 -4.68 -10.85
N HIS A 173 -2.21 -5.81 -10.42
CA HIS A 173 -3.33 -6.45 -11.10
C HIS A 173 -4.21 -7.26 -10.14
N SER A 174 -5.36 -7.69 -10.63
CA SER A 174 -6.28 -8.54 -9.86
C SER A 174 -5.65 -9.90 -9.55
N LEU A 175 -5.79 -10.38 -8.31
CA LEU A 175 -5.38 -11.71 -7.90
C LEU A 175 -6.13 -12.85 -8.64
N MET A 176 -7.21 -12.54 -9.35
CA MET A 176 -7.86 -13.50 -10.24
C MET A 176 -6.91 -14.04 -11.31
N ILE A 177 -6.01 -13.19 -11.84
CA ILE A 177 -4.99 -13.60 -12.81
C ILE A 177 -4.07 -14.65 -12.17
N VAL A 178 -3.59 -14.41 -10.96
CA VAL A 178 -2.72 -15.33 -10.21
C VAL A 178 -3.44 -16.68 -9.99
N LYS A 179 -4.70 -16.64 -9.53
CA LYS A 179 -5.48 -17.84 -9.22
C LYS A 179 -5.80 -18.72 -10.42
N GLN A 180 -5.73 -18.18 -11.64
CA GLN A 180 -6.11 -18.87 -12.87
C GLN A 180 -4.91 -19.48 -13.64
N GLN A 181 -3.67 -19.15 -13.27
CA GLN A 181 -2.49 -19.56 -14.04
C GLN A 181 -2.26 -21.07 -14.03
N GLY A 182 -2.35 -21.72 -12.89
CA GLY A 182 -2.12 -23.17 -12.79
C GLY A 182 -0.69 -23.56 -13.19
N LEU A 183 0.31 -22.83 -12.75
CA LEU A 183 1.71 -23.06 -13.07
C LEU A 183 2.36 -23.93 -12.00
N ASP A 184 3.30 -24.78 -12.39
CA ASP A 184 4.18 -25.44 -11.44
C ASP A 184 5.18 -24.45 -10.83
N ARG A 185 5.98 -24.91 -9.85
CA ARG A 185 6.91 -24.05 -9.13
C ARG A 185 7.96 -23.39 -10.03
N ALA A 186 8.47 -24.13 -11.02
CA ALA A 186 9.49 -23.64 -11.94
C ALA A 186 8.91 -22.55 -12.87
N ALA A 187 7.73 -22.77 -13.41
CA ALA A 187 7.03 -21.80 -14.24
C ALA A 187 6.59 -20.55 -13.46
N TRP A 188 6.27 -20.69 -12.17
CA TRP A 188 6.07 -19.53 -11.28
C TRP A 188 7.36 -18.74 -11.07
N GLU A 189 8.49 -19.42 -10.95
CA GLU A 189 9.80 -18.76 -10.83
C GLU A 189 10.13 -17.95 -12.08
N GLU A 190 9.99 -18.55 -13.27
CA GLU A 190 10.16 -17.86 -14.55
C GLU A 190 9.20 -16.66 -14.70
N SER A 191 7.94 -16.81 -14.25
CA SER A 191 6.96 -15.72 -14.27
C SER A 191 7.36 -14.57 -13.37
N LEU A 192 7.89 -14.83 -12.17
CA LEU A 192 8.37 -13.80 -11.27
C LEU A 192 9.60 -13.07 -11.84
N ASP A 193 10.53 -13.80 -12.44
CA ASP A 193 11.71 -13.22 -13.09
C ASP A 193 11.31 -12.33 -14.27
N TRP A 194 10.40 -12.81 -15.11
CA TRP A 194 9.84 -12.00 -16.20
C TRP A 194 9.14 -10.73 -15.71
N MET A 195 8.37 -10.79 -14.61
CA MET A 195 7.74 -9.61 -14.03
C MET A 195 8.77 -8.61 -13.49
N VAL A 196 9.90 -9.09 -12.97
CA VAL A 196 11.01 -8.23 -12.53
C VAL A 196 11.72 -7.59 -13.72
N GLU A 197 12.07 -8.39 -14.73
CA GLU A 197 12.90 -7.96 -15.84
C GLU A 197 12.14 -7.10 -16.86
N GLU A 198 10.90 -7.47 -17.17
CA GLU A 198 10.14 -6.87 -18.26
C GLU A 198 8.98 -5.98 -17.81
N GLN A 199 8.44 -6.19 -16.59
CA GLN A 199 7.28 -5.44 -16.09
C GLN A 199 7.61 -4.47 -14.96
N GLY A 200 8.89 -4.38 -14.57
CA GLY A 200 9.36 -3.44 -13.57
C GLY A 200 8.96 -3.77 -12.13
N MET A 201 8.57 -5.02 -11.86
CA MET A 201 8.36 -5.48 -10.50
C MET A 201 9.68 -5.42 -9.72
N ALA A 202 9.66 -4.90 -8.48
CA ALA A 202 10.84 -4.94 -7.62
C ALA A 202 11.23 -6.39 -7.28
N PRO A 203 12.53 -6.75 -7.35
CA PRO A 203 12.98 -8.08 -7.01
C PRO A 203 12.71 -8.42 -5.55
N ILE A 204 12.42 -9.69 -5.28
CA ILE A 204 12.33 -10.20 -3.91
C ILE A 204 13.76 -10.59 -3.49
N GLU A 205 14.47 -9.65 -2.86
CA GLU A 205 15.88 -9.83 -2.51
C GLU A 205 16.09 -10.90 -1.42
N ASP A 206 15.14 -11.04 -0.47
CA ASP A 206 15.21 -12.07 0.55
C ASP A 206 14.78 -13.44 -0.01
N ALA A 207 15.75 -14.37 -0.09
CA ALA A 207 15.54 -15.70 -0.63
C ALA A 207 14.48 -16.50 0.15
N ALA A 208 14.36 -16.31 1.46
CA ALA A 208 13.35 -17.00 2.27
C ALA A 208 11.95 -16.54 1.90
N THR A 209 11.74 -15.25 1.73
CA THR A 209 10.47 -14.67 1.26
C THR A 209 10.16 -15.11 -0.16
N ARG A 210 11.15 -15.09 -1.09
CA ARG A 210 10.97 -15.56 -2.46
C ARG A 210 10.50 -17.02 -2.49
N ASN A 211 11.13 -17.88 -1.71
CA ASN A 211 10.74 -19.29 -1.62
C ASN A 211 9.33 -19.46 -1.05
N ARG A 212 8.97 -18.74 0.01
CA ARG A 212 7.59 -18.79 0.55
C ARG A 212 6.53 -18.38 -0.47
N VAL A 213 6.81 -17.36 -1.27
CA VAL A 213 5.92 -16.93 -2.37
C VAL A 213 5.76 -18.04 -3.39
N LEU A 214 6.87 -18.61 -3.88
CA LEU A 214 6.86 -19.67 -4.89
C LEU A 214 6.18 -20.94 -4.39
N ASP A 215 6.48 -21.35 -3.16
CA ASP A 215 5.89 -22.54 -2.55
C ASP A 215 4.37 -22.36 -2.34
N TYR A 216 3.93 -21.17 -1.90
CA TYR A 216 2.51 -20.86 -1.77
C TYR A 216 1.78 -20.87 -3.13
N LEU A 217 2.35 -20.25 -4.15
CA LEU A 217 1.76 -20.19 -5.48
C LEU A 217 1.64 -21.59 -6.10
N ALA A 218 2.66 -22.41 -5.97
CA ALA A 218 2.67 -23.77 -6.47
C ALA A 218 1.68 -24.68 -5.71
N ASP A 219 1.64 -24.56 -4.37
CA ASP A 219 0.73 -25.37 -3.53
C ASP A 219 -0.75 -24.99 -3.73
N LYS A 220 -1.07 -23.69 -3.85
CA LYS A 220 -2.47 -23.24 -3.89
C LYS A 220 -3.04 -23.10 -5.30
N PHE A 221 -2.19 -22.87 -6.30
CA PHE A 221 -2.61 -22.57 -7.67
C PHE A 221 -1.84 -23.36 -8.72
N GLY A 222 -1.04 -24.35 -8.33
CA GLY A 222 -0.40 -25.29 -9.23
C GLY A 222 -1.41 -26.25 -9.85
N ARG A 223 -1.07 -26.80 -11.02
CA ARG A 223 -1.75 -27.96 -11.60
C ARG A 223 -0.94 -29.22 -11.26
N ASP A 224 -1.65 -30.25 -10.84
CA ASP A 224 -1.09 -31.60 -10.71
C ASP A 224 -0.68 -32.17 -12.07
#